data_cd4f8d71892f14a416ddd61945a0c100
#
_entry.id   cd4f8d71892f14a416ddd61945a0c100
#
_cell.length_a   1.000
_cell.length_b   1.000
_cell.length_c   1.000
_cell.angle_alpha   90.00
_cell.angle_beta   90.00
_cell.angle_gamma   90.00
#
_symmetry.space_group_name_H-M   'P 1'
#
loop_
_entity.id
_entity.type
_entity.pdbx_description
1 polymer ?
#
loop_
_entity_poly.entity_id
_entity_poly.type
_entity_poly.pdbx_seq_one_letter_code
_entity_poly.pdbx_strand_id
1 'polypeptide(L)'
;MLLLATSKGILRLKGGEASLFPAEGLLDEEGRPRYERLLKALREAGAGRGAYLGLGPGFALLRLQPFPSLQGFSLEEAVLAEAERSPLFGGEELLADYYLVAPEDERHVRVLYAALPKRAASLLARLRPARVEPLPLALWRYALAKSEGQTLLVVENLAHTVALFAGGVLQGFRYLTLPADEGTPELAEEIARSLALFGHPDPVEEAWLLGLPEPPRVPPGLPAARVEQGVALDLEAFLEAPGPLLDLRPRRRALGEGLPREAQLAAFLAALFFALGLMGQSFFGQMAAREAERAEALRRQVDLLKAQAFQPTRPQGLGLEEVLKVAAERPETLWLTRLEAEEARLYLEGKALDPYAPLLLARRLGGKVGPLERGSIGDRTVYDWEVEVGPAQAR
;
A
#
# COMPACT_ATOMS: atom_id res chain seq x y z
N MET A 1 18.04 7.35 -10.10
CA MET A 1 19.19 6.66 -9.49
C MET A 1 18.68 5.79 -8.35
N LEU A 2 19.00 4.50 -8.38
CA LEU A 2 18.64 3.53 -7.36
C LEU A 2 19.89 3.15 -6.56
N LEU A 3 19.80 3.12 -5.24
CA LEU A 3 20.85 2.74 -4.32
C LEU A 3 20.35 1.57 -3.47
N LEU A 4 21.04 0.46 -3.52
CA LEU A 4 20.68 -0.76 -2.79
C LEU A 4 21.72 -0.99 -1.69
N ALA A 5 21.28 -0.89 -0.45
CA ALA A 5 22.12 -1.15 0.72
C ALA A 5 22.16 -2.65 1.02
N THR A 6 23.34 -3.24 0.99
CA THR A 6 23.61 -4.64 1.31
C THR A 6 24.59 -4.72 2.49
N SER A 7 24.80 -5.89 3.04
CA SER A 7 25.82 -6.12 4.08
C SER A 7 27.25 -5.85 3.60
N LYS A 8 27.50 -5.92 2.27
CA LYS A 8 28.81 -5.72 1.63
C LYS A 8 29.07 -4.26 1.22
N GLY A 9 28.05 -3.41 1.22
CA GLY A 9 28.16 -2.02 0.80
C GLY A 9 26.92 -1.51 0.05
N ILE A 10 27.10 -0.42 -0.69
CA ILE A 10 26.03 0.21 -1.45
C ILE A 10 26.22 -0.09 -2.93
N LEU A 11 25.26 -0.77 -3.54
CA LEU A 11 25.19 -0.95 -4.98
C LEU A 11 24.41 0.22 -5.58
N ARG A 12 25.07 1.00 -6.44
CA ARG A 12 24.44 2.10 -7.17
C ARG A 12 24.10 1.66 -8.58
N LEU A 13 22.85 1.85 -8.96
CA LEU A 13 22.34 1.68 -10.32
C LEU A 13 21.97 3.04 -10.87
N LYS A 14 22.55 3.38 -12.02
CA LYS A 14 22.29 4.67 -12.69
C LYS A 14 22.53 4.51 -14.20
N GLY A 15 21.48 4.75 -15.00
CA GLY A 15 21.58 4.74 -16.46
C GLY A 15 22.04 3.39 -17.04
N GLY A 16 21.62 2.27 -16.45
CA GLY A 16 22.03 0.92 -16.87
C GLY A 16 23.42 0.47 -16.37
N GLU A 17 24.10 1.29 -15.57
CA GLU A 17 25.39 0.94 -14.97
C GLU A 17 25.24 0.55 -13.50
N ALA A 18 25.88 -0.53 -13.09
CA ALA A 18 25.96 -0.97 -11.70
C ALA A 18 27.39 -0.70 -11.14
N SER A 19 27.45 -0.03 -9.99
CA SER A 19 28.73 0.26 -9.31
C SER A 19 28.60 -0.08 -7.83
N LEU A 20 29.47 -0.97 -7.34
CA LEU A 20 29.53 -1.31 -5.91
C LEU A 20 30.47 -0.34 -5.18
N PHE A 21 29.98 0.26 -4.12
CA PHE A 21 30.73 1.05 -3.14
C PHE A 21 30.89 0.20 -1.88
N PRO A 22 32.06 -0.45 -1.70
CA PRO A 22 32.29 -1.30 -0.53
C PRO A 22 32.19 -0.47 0.74
N ALA A 23 31.54 -0.98 1.75
CA ALA A 23 31.42 -0.34 3.05
C ALA A 23 31.39 -1.40 4.14
N GLU A 24 32.41 -1.37 5.01
CA GLU A 24 32.51 -2.31 6.12
C GLU A 24 31.80 -1.81 7.37
N GLY A 25 31.34 -2.76 8.19
CA GLY A 25 30.73 -2.48 9.49
C GLY A 25 29.40 -1.69 9.40
N LEU A 26 28.65 -1.89 8.34
CA LEU A 26 27.28 -1.41 8.21
C LEU A 26 26.33 -2.10 9.19
N LEU A 27 26.64 -3.36 9.51
CA LEU A 27 26.04 -4.12 10.59
C LEU A 27 27.08 -4.32 11.70
N ASP A 28 26.64 -4.49 12.95
CA ASP A 28 27.48 -4.88 14.06
C ASP A 28 27.66 -6.41 14.13
N GLU A 29 28.33 -6.90 15.18
CA GLU A 29 28.59 -8.35 15.36
C GLU A 29 27.31 -9.15 15.62
N GLU A 30 26.25 -8.50 16.14
CA GLU A 30 24.93 -9.10 16.31
C GLU A 30 24.03 -8.96 15.07
N GLY A 31 24.54 -8.40 13.98
CA GLY A 31 23.78 -8.17 12.74
C GLY A 31 22.86 -6.95 12.78
N ARG A 32 22.98 -6.07 13.80
CA ARG A 32 22.16 -4.87 13.92
C ARG A 32 22.72 -3.73 13.06
N PRO A 33 21.83 -2.92 12.46
CA PRO A 33 22.25 -1.86 11.55
C PRO A 33 22.90 -0.66 12.27
N ARG A 34 23.99 -0.18 11.70
CA ARG A 34 24.67 1.08 12.09
C ARG A 34 24.25 2.19 11.13
N TYR A 35 23.09 2.80 11.38
CA TYR A 35 22.46 3.74 10.43
C TYR A 35 23.29 4.99 10.14
N GLU A 36 24.12 5.48 11.06
CA GLU A 36 25.04 6.59 10.81
C GLU A 36 26.12 6.21 9.76
N ARG A 37 26.65 4.97 9.84
CA ARG A 37 27.58 4.45 8.83
C ARG A 37 26.90 4.23 7.50
N LEU A 38 25.68 3.68 7.54
CA LEU A 38 24.85 3.52 6.34
C LEU A 38 24.61 4.88 5.66
N LEU A 39 24.23 5.92 6.41
CA LEU A 39 24.04 7.26 5.88
C LEU A 39 25.30 7.81 5.22
N LYS A 40 26.48 7.58 5.83
CA LYS A 40 27.77 7.99 5.28
C LYS A 40 28.05 7.26 3.97
N ALA A 41 27.93 5.94 3.95
CA ALA A 41 28.15 5.11 2.76
C ALA A 41 27.18 5.50 1.61
N LEU A 42 25.91 5.76 1.92
CA LEU A 42 24.93 6.23 0.92
C LEU A 42 25.35 7.58 0.32
N ARG A 43 25.88 8.50 1.11
CA ARG A 43 26.39 9.81 0.60
C ARG A 43 27.61 9.61 -0.30
N GLU A 44 28.55 8.76 0.09
CA GLU A 44 29.70 8.42 -0.70
C GLU A 44 29.33 7.75 -2.04
N ALA A 45 28.26 6.94 -2.04
CA ALA A 45 27.67 6.39 -3.27
C ALA A 45 26.86 7.41 -4.09
N GLY A 46 26.74 8.66 -3.64
CA GLY A 46 26.08 9.74 -4.34
C GLY A 46 24.58 9.90 -3.99
N ALA A 47 24.12 9.33 -2.87
CA ALA A 47 22.74 9.54 -2.43
C ALA A 47 22.42 11.02 -2.23
N GLY A 48 21.31 11.47 -2.80
CA GLY A 48 20.83 12.83 -2.71
C GLY A 48 19.33 12.92 -3.03
N ARG A 49 18.87 14.14 -3.26
CA ARG A 49 17.46 14.41 -3.58
C ARG A 49 16.97 13.58 -4.76
N GLY A 50 15.86 12.87 -4.57
CA GLY A 50 15.22 12.07 -5.60
C GLY A 50 15.82 10.68 -5.81
N ALA A 51 16.81 10.26 -4.99
CA ALA A 51 17.31 8.89 -5.03
C ALA A 51 16.28 7.91 -4.46
N TYR A 52 16.20 6.71 -5.05
CA TYR A 52 15.45 5.57 -4.49
C TYR A 52 16.41 4.74 -3.65
N LEU A 53 16.00 4.40 -2.43
CA LEU A 53 16.81 3.62 -1.49
C LEU A 53 16.16 2.27 -1.24
N GLY A 54 16.84 1.19 -1.63
CA GLY A 54 16.48 -0.19 -1.27
C GLY A 54 17.30 -0.64 -0.06
N LEU A 55 16.65 -1.03 1.02
CA LEU A 55 17.28 -1.49 2.25
C LEU A 55 17.28 -3.01 2.30
N GLY A 56 18.47 -3.62 2.33
CA GLY A 56 18.64 -5.06 2.44
C GLY A 56 18.32 -5.62 3.82
N PRO A 57 18.38 -6.95 3.98
CA PRO A 57 18.22 -7.62 5.26
C PRO A 57 19.14 -7.04 6.34
N GLY A 58 18.63 -6.95 7.55
CA GLY A 58 19.31 -6.29 8.67
C GLY A 58 19.07 -4.79 8.77
N PHE A 59 18.77 -4.07 7.67
CA PHE A 59 18.47 -2.63 7.72
C PHE A 59 16.98 -2.33 7.84
N ALA A 60 16.13 -3.14 7.25
CA ALA A 60 14.68 -3.03 7.34
C ALA A 60 14.07 -4.41 7.52
N LEU A 61 12.99 -4.47 8.30
CA LEU A 61 12.15 -5.66 8.40
C LEU A 61 11.26 -5.73 7.17
N LEU A 62 11.12 -6.92 6.58
CA LEU A 62 10.10 -7.23 5.59
C LEU A 62 9.46 -8.56 5.96
N ARG A 63 8.14 -8.60 6.07
CA ARG A 63 7.39 -9.81 6.42
C ARG A 63 6.07 -9.88 5.66
N LEU A 64 5.65 -11.11 5.42
CA LEU A 64 4.33 -11.44 4.90
C LEU A 64 3.63 -12.33 5.93
N GLN A 65 2.49 -11.90 6.42
CA GLN A 65 1.72 -12.72 7.37
C GLN A 65 0.23 -12.35 7.37
N PRO A 66 -0.63 -13.28 7.87
CA PRO A 66 -2.04 -13.00 8.03
C PRO A 66 -2.29 -12.05 9.19
N PHE A 67 -3.22 -11.12 8.97
CA PHE A 67 -3.80 -10.26 9.99
C PHE A 67 -5.31 -10.46 10.03
N PRO A 68 -5.96 -10.36 11.19
CA PRO A 68 -7.40 -10.38 11.25
C PRO A 68 -7.99 -9.23 10.41
N SER A 69 -9.07 -9.50 9.69
CA SER A 69 -9.87 -8.47 9.03
C SER A 69 -10.67 -7.72 10.11
N LEU A 70 -10.03 -6.75 10.77
CA LEU A 70 -10.55 -6.11 11.97
C LEU A 70 -11.54 -5.02 11.61
N GLN A 71 -12.77 -5.16 12.12
CA GLN A 71 -13.67 -4.02 12.29
C GLN A 71 -13.24 -3.28 13.56
N GLY A 72 -12.83 -2.02 13.45
CA GLY A 72 -12.60 -1.15 14.59
C GLY A 72 -11.16 -1.01 15.10
N PHE A 73 -10.21 -1.80 14.61
CA PHE A 73 -8.77 -1.56 14.84
C PHE A 73 -8.11 -1.12 13.54
N SER A 74 -7.23 -0.12 13.59
CA SER A 74 -6.48 0.23 12.39
C SER A 74 -5.49 -0.91 12.11
N LEU A 75 -5.50 -1.41 10.89
CA LEU A 75 -4.51 -2.41 10.44
C LEU A 75 -3.08 -1.88 10.62
N GLU A 76 -2.90 -0.56 10.50
CA GLU A 76 -1.63 0.12 10.75
C GLU A 76 -1.13 -0.12 12.18
N GLU A 77 -1.99 0.00 13.20
CA GLU A 77 -1.62 -0.27 14.60
C GLU A 77 -1.28 -1.75 14.82
N ALA A 78 -2.04 -2.65 14.20
CA ALA A 78 -1.77 -4.09 14.29
C ALA A 78 -0.43 -4.46 13.63
N VAL A 79 -0.14 -3.90 12.45
CA VAL A 79 1.15 -4.06 11.75
C VAL A 79 2.30 -3.50 12.58
N LEU A 80 2.13 -2.32 13.17
CA LEU A 80 3.15 -1.70 14.00
C LEU A 80 3.42 -2.53 15.25
N ALA A 81 2.37 -2.97 15.96
CA ALA A 81 2.49 -3.82 17.14
C ALA A 81 3.19 -5.15 16.82
N GLU A 82 2.94 -5.73 15.64
CA GLU A 82 3.62 -6.96 15.21
C GLU A 82 5.08 -6.70 14.83
N ALA A 83 5.38 -5.58 14.18
CA ALA A 83 6.74 -5.17 13.86
C ALA A 83 7.59 -4.94 15.13
N GLU A 84 7.01 -4.36 16.18
CA GLU A 84 7.66 -4.11 17.47
C GLU A 84 8.04 -5.39 18.22
N ARG A 85 7.36 -6.50 17.94
CA ARG A 85 7.73 -7.84 18.48
C ARG A 85 8.99 -8.41 17.84
N SER A 86 9.48 -7.82 16.75
CA SER A 86 10.69 -8.29 16.08
C SER A 86 11.93 -8.00 16.93
N PRO A 87 12.78 -9.01 17.18
CA PRO A 87 14.03 -8.82 17.95
C PRO A 87 15.06 -7.96 17.21
N LEU A 88 14.85 -7.72 15.90
CA LEU A 88 15.81 -7.01 15.03
C LEU A 88 16.11 -5.58 15.53
N PHE A 89 15.13 -4.91 16.15
CA PHE A 89 15.26 -3.50 16.52
C PHE A 89 15.29 -3.25 18.04
N GLY A 90 15.27 -4.28 18.87
CA GLY A 90 15.55 -4.17 20.30
C GLY A 90 14.65 -3.23 21.10
N GLY A 91 13.38 -3.05 20.69
CA GLY A 91 12.42 -2.17 21.38
C GLY A 91 12.51 -0.68 20.98
N GLU A 92 13.21 -0.35 19.89
CA GLU A 92 13.18 1.00 19.32
C GLU A 92 11.78 1.32 18.75
N GLU A 93 11.40 2.58 18.79
CA GLU A 93 10.17 3.07 18.17
C GLU A 93 10.23 2.93 16.64
N LEU A 94 9.26 2.24 16.05
CA LEU A 94 9.27 1.88 14.64
C LEU A 94 8.39 2.79 13.79
N LEU A 95 8.77 2.93 12.53
CA LEU A 95 7.95 3.33 11.41
C LEU A 95 7.65 2.09 10.58
N ALA A 96 6.39 1.86 10.27
CA ALA A 96 5.97 0.76 9.43
C ALA A 96 5.12 1.27 8.26
N ASP A 97 5.16 0.52 7.16
CA ASP A 97 4.24 0.65 6.03
C ASP A 97 3.81 -0.74 5.57
N TYR A 98 2.64 -0.86 4.95
CA TYR A 98 2.10 -2.14 4.58
C TYR A 98 1.41 -2.12 3.20
N TYR A 99 1.37 -3.29 2.59
CA TYR A 99 0.69 -3.57 1.34
C TYR A 99 -0.25 -4.76 1.53
N LEU A 100 -1.50 -4.58 1.14
CA LEU A 100 -2.50 -5.64 1.18
C LEU A 100 -2.31 -6.56 -0.01
N VAL A 101 -2.04 -7.82 0.26
CA VAL A 101 -1.75 -8.80 -0.78
C VAL A 101 -3.02 -9.45 -1.30
N ALA A 102 -3.77 -10.11 -0.43
CA ALA A 102 -5.02 -10.78 -0.75
C ALA A 102 -5.80 -11.15 0.52
N PRO A 103 -7.11 -11.36 0.45
CA PRO A 103 -7.83 -12.08 1.49
C PRO A 103 -7.26 -13.49 1.62
N GLU A 104 -6.98 -13.95 2.85
CA GLU A 104 -6.58 -15.34 3.09
C GLU A 104 -7.82 -16.20 3.34
N ASP A 105 -8.74 -15.71 4.17
CA ASP A 105 -10.04 -16.31 4.44
C ASP A 105 -11.09 -15.21 4.75
N GLU A 106 -12.24 -15.61 5.27
CA GLU A 106 -13.32 -14.66 5.64
C GLU A 106 -12.93 -13.72 6.79
N ARG A 107 -11.90 -14.04 7.58
CA ARG A 107 -11.52 -13.35 8.80
C ARG A 107 -10.09 -12.80 8.76
N HIS A 108 -9.29 -13.20 7.78
CA HIS A 108 -7.88 -12.82 7.70
C HIS A 108 -7.51 -12.32 6.31
N VAL A 109 -6.51 -11.45 6.33
CA VAL A 109 -5.92 -10.85 5.15
C VAL A 109 -4.42 -11.03 5.21
N ARG A 110 -3.82 -11.38 4.08
CA ARG A 110 -2.37 -11.40 3.98
C ARG A 110 -1.83 -10.01 3.75
N VAL A 111 -0.91 -9.63 4.60
CA VAL A 111 -0.29 -8.30 4.58
C VAL A 111 1.21 -8.45 4.43
N LEU A 112 1.75 -7.82 3.40
CA LEU A 112 3.17 -7.58 3.27
C LEU A 112 3.48 -6.26 3.98
N TYR A 113 4.36 -6.28 4.98
CA TYR A 113 4.72 -5.07 5.69
C TYR A 113 6.21 -4.95 5.88
N ALA A 114 6.65 -3.71 6.00
CA ALA A 114 8.02 -3.39 6.30
C ALA A 114 8.09 -2.39 7.45
N ALA A 115 9.19 -2.46 8.21
CA ALA A 115 9.44 -1.54 9.30
C ALA A 115 10.92 -1.21 9.44
N LEU A 116 11.20 -0.01 9.98
CA LEU A 116 12.51 0.38 10.44
C LEU A 116 12.37 1.36 11.62
N PRO A 117 13.44 1.55 12.46
CA PRO A 117 13.41 2.51 13.54
C PRO A 117 13.11 3.94 13.06
N LYS A 118 12.25 4.66 13.75
CA LYS A 118 11.93 6.08 13.43
C LYS A 118 13.19 6.95 13.39
N ARG A 119 14.17 6.67 14.25
CA ARG A 119 15.48 7.32 14.22
C ARG A 119 16.17 7.09 12.88
N ALA A 120 16.18 5.87 12.38
CA ALA A 120 16.76 5.52 11.09
C ALA A 120 16.05 6.22 9.93
N ALA A 121 14.71 6.17 9.92
CA ALA A 121 13.90 6.89 8.93
C ALA A 121 14.23 8.39 8.90
N SER A 122 14.37 9.02 10.07
CA SER A 122 14.74 10.43 10.22
C SER A 122 16.15 10.74 9.72
N LEU A 123 17.10 9.83 9.92
CA LEU A 123 18.45 9.95 9.38
C LEU A 123 18.46 9.86 7.86
N LEU A 124 17.78 8.87 7.29
CA LEU A 124 17.67 8.68 5.84
C LEU A 124 16.92 9.82 5.16
N ALA A 125 15.92 10.40 5.81
CA ALA A 125 15.18 11.55 5.30
C ALA A 125 16.07 12.79 5.03
N ARG A 126 17.26 12.90 5.67
CA ARG A 126 18.25 13.97 5.39
C ARG A 126 18.79 13.91 3.97
N LEU A 127 18.73 12.76 3.31
CA LEU A 127 19.08 12.59 1.89
C LEU A 127 17.97 13.06 0.95
N ARG A 128 16.76 13.32 1.46
CA ARG A 128 15.56 13.64 0.68
C ARG A 128 15.28 12.62 -0.44
N PRO A 129 15.27 11.32 -0.12
CA PRO A 129 15.04 10.29 -1.12
C PRO A 129 13.63 10.40 -1.71
N ALA A 130 13.44 9.90 -2.93
CA ALA A 130 12.11 9.77 -3.54
C ALA A 130 11.30 8.66 -2.85
N ARG A 131 11.98 7.57 -2.44
CA ARG A 131 11.39 6.43 -1.71
C ARG A 131 12.45 5.74 -0.87
N VAL A 132 12.02 5.09 0.21
CA VAL A 132 12.82 4.17 1.02
C VAL A 132 12.00 2.90 1.18
N GLU A 133 12.49 1.77 0.67
CA GLU A 133 11.76 0.50 0.69
C GLU A 133 12.71 -0.68 0.96
N PRO A 134 12.20 -1.87 1.35
CA PRO A 134 13.01 -3.08 1.35
C PRO A 134 13.53 -3.41 -0.05
N LEU A 135 14.81 -3.79 -0.11
CA LEU A 135 15.53 -4.06 -1.36
C LEU A 135 14.82 -5.07 -2.28
N PRO A 136 14.26 -6.21 -1.79
CA PRO A 136 13.66 -7.20 -2.67
C PRO A 136 12.52 -6.65 -3.53
N LEU A 137 11.79 -5.64 -3.03
CA LEU A 137 10.60 -5.12 -3.73
C LEU A 137 10.91 -4.54 -5.11
N ALA A 138 12.06 -3.86 -5.25
CA ALA A 138 12.48 -3.32 -6.55
C ALA A 138 12.73 -4.44 -7.56
N LEU A 139 13.37 -5.54 -7.12
CA LEU A 139 13.65 -6.71 -7.96
C LEU A 139 12.38 -7.48 -8.30
N TRP A 140 11.47 -7.62 -7.36
CA TRP A 140 10.19 -8.30 -7.61
C TRP A 140 9.34 -7.51 -8.63
N ARG A 141 9.27 -6.19 -8.53
CA ARG A 141 8.54 -5.37 -9.52
C ARG A 141 9.16 -5.46 -10.91
N TYR A 142 10.50 -5.50 -10.98
CA TYR A 142 11.17 -5.73 -12.25
C TYR A 142 10.76 -7.07 -12.88
N ALA A 143 10.83 -8.17 -12.11
CA ALA A 143 10.44 -9.48 -12.58
C ALA A 143 8.96 -9.52 -12.99
N LEU A 144 8.06 -8.98 -12.16
CA LEU A 144 6.62 -8.92 -12.45
C LEU A 144 6.30 -8.14 -13.73
N ALA A 145 6.99 -7.03 -13.98
CA ALA A 145 6.78 -6.22 -15.18
C ALA A 145 7.31 -6.87 -16.47
N LYS A 146 8.22 -7.82 -16.34
CA LYS A 146 8.85 -8.55 -17.47
C LYS A 146 8.27 -9.93 -17.67
N SER A 147 7.62 -10.50 -16.66
CA SER A 147 7.03 -11.83 -16.72
C SER A 147 5.81 -11.86 -17.63
N GLU A 148 5.71 -12.95 -18.39
CA GLU A 148 4.56 -13.30 -19.21
C GLU A 148 3.74 -14.45 -18.60
N GLY A 149 4.32 -15.14 -17.59
CA GLY A 149 3.72 -16.29 -16.93
C GLY A 149 2.68 -15.91 -15.87
N GLN A 150 1.71 -16.78 -15.63
CA GLN A 150 0.71 -16.62 -14.57
C GLN A 150 1.31 -16.94 -13.19
N THR A 151 2.26 -17.91 -13.14
CA THR A 151 2.93 -18.35 -11.92
C THR A 151 4.43 -18.11 -12.04
N LEU A 152 4.87 -17.05 -11.36
CA LEU A 152 6.22 -16.53 -11.41
C LEU A 152 6.98 -16.81 -10.11
N LEU A 153 8.11 -17.49 -10.20
CA LEU A 153 9.10 -17.61 -9.14
C LEU A 153 10.21 -16.59 -9.34
N VAL A 154 10.51 -15.81 -8.32
CA VAL A 154 11.63 -14.87 -8.32
C VAL A 154 12.65 -15.27 -7.26
N VAL A 155 13.89 -15.50 -7.69
CA VAL A 155 15.04 -15.74 -6.80
C VAL A 155 16.06 -14.65 -7.05
N GLU A 156 16.54 -13.99 -5.99
CA GLU A 156 17.51 -12.89 -6.14
C GLU A 156 18.66 -13.02 -5.14
N ASN A 157 19.83 -12.53 -5.52
CA ASN A 157 21.08 -12.72 -4.78
C ASN A 157 21.54 -11.55 -3.92
N LEU A 158 20.85 -10.42 -3.94
CA LEU A 158 21.24 -9.25 -3.13
C LEU A 158 20.76 -9.33 -1.69
N ALA A 159 19.53 -9.77 -1.50
CA ALA A 159 18.95 -10.04 -0.19
C ALA A 159 18.79 -11.55 0.06
N HIS A 160 19.14 -12.38 -0.91
CA HIS A 160 18.95 -13.83 -0.90
C HIS A 160 17.50 -14.19 -0.59
N THR A 161 16.56 -13.74 -1.44
CA THR A 161 15.13 -14.04 -1.26
C THR A 161 14.61 -14.94 -2.37
N VAL A 162 13.58 -15.69 -2.01
CA VAL A 162 12.70 -16.40 -2.93
C VAL A 162 11.28 -15.91 -2.73
N ALA A 163 10.61 -15.54 -3.81
CA ALA A 163 9.21 -15.06 -3.80
C ALA A 163 8.41 -15.75 -4.91
N LEU A 164 7.16 -16.11 -4.63
CA LEU A 164 6.24 -16.71 -5.56
C LEU A 164 5.06 -15.77 -5.80
N PHE A 165 4.73 -15.55 -7.06
CA PHE A 165 3.58 -14.76 -7.49
C PHE A 165 2.65 -15.63 -8.36
N ALA A 166 1.34 -15.47 -8.18
CA ALA A 166 0.33 -16.06 -9.03
C ALA A 166 -0.65 -14.98 -9.48
N GLY A 167 -0.83 -14.83 -10.79
CA GLY A 167 -1.62 -13.74 -11.35
C GLY A 167 -1.17 -12.34 -10.89
N GLY A 168 0.12 -12.15 -10.68
CA GLY A 168 0.70 -10.90 -10.15
C GLY A 168 0.54 -10.71 -8.64
N VAL A 169 -0.12 -11.62 -7.92
CA VAL A 169 -0.33 -11.55 -6.47
C VAL A 169 0.73 -12.37 -5.74
N LEU A 170 1.39 -11.77 -4.74
CA LEU A 170 2.39 -12.45 -3.92
C LEU A 170 1.76 -13.59 -3.11
N GLN A 171 2.17 -14.84 -3.37
CA GLN A 171 1.71 -16.01 -2.63
C GLN A 171 2.53 -16.26 -1.38
N GLY A 172 3.84 -16.04 -1.47
CA GLY A 172 4.75 -16.20 -0.36
C GLY A 172 6.14 -15.67 -0.69
N PHE A 173 6.92 -15.38 0.34
CA PHE A 173 8.33 -15.14 0.21
C PHE A 173 9.07 -15.55 1.49
N ARG A 174 10.38 -15.79 1.34
CA ARG A 174 11.27 -15.96 2.49
C ARG A 174 12.70 -15.60 2.13
N TYR A 175 13.49 -15.32 3.15
CA TYR A 175 14.94 -15.23 3.01
C TYR A 175 15.53 -16.63 2.93
N LEU A 176 16.44 -16.83 1.99
CA LEU A 176 17.22 -18.06 1.85
C LEU A 176 18.36 -18.06 2.86
N THR A 177 18.71 -19.22 3.36
CA THR A 177 19.87 -19.42 4.23
C THR A 177 21.16 -19.63 3.43
N LEU A 178 20.99 -20.14 2.20
CA LEU A 178 22.09 -20.34 1.26
C LEU A 178 22.22 -19.17 0.28
N PRO A 179 23.44 -18.86 -0.18
CA PRO A 179 23.65 -17.84 -1.19
C PRO A 179 22.91 -18.19 -2.49
N ALA A 180 22.08 -17.27 -2.97
CA ALA A 180 21.27 -17.51 -4.17
C ALA A 180 22.06 -17.47 -5.48
N ASP A 181 23.36 -17.16 -5.45
CA ASP A 181 24.28 -17.07 -6.59
C ASP A 181 25.12 -18.35 -6.82
N GLU A 182 25.16 -19.28 -5.89
CA GLU A 182 26.00 -20.46 -5.99
C GLU A 182 25.46 -21.57 -6.91
N GLY A 183 24.15 -21.65 -7.09
CA GLY A 183 23.47 -22.63 -7.96
C GLY A 183 23.66 -24.08 -7.53
N THR A 184 23.72 -24.30 -6.21
CA THR A 184 23.97 -25.61 -5.62
C THR A 184 22.69 -26.48 -5.56
N PRO A 185 22.83 -27.84 -5.48
CA PRO A 185 21.68 -28.71 -5.24
C PRO A 185 20.96 -28.42 -3.94
N GLU A 186 21.67 -28.03 -2.89
CA GLU A 186 21.12 -27.65 -1.58
C GLU A 186 20.24 -26.38 -1.69
N LEU A 187 20.63 -25.43 -2.53
CA LEU A 187 19.82 -24.26 -2.83
C LEU A 187 18.54 -24.67 -3.56
N ALA A 188 18.61 -25.61 -4.51
CA ALA A 188 17.42 -26.13 -5.19
C ALA A 188 16.45 -26.78 -4.18
N GLU A 189 16.95 -27.54 -3.22
CA GLU A 189 16.13 -28.13 -2.16
C GLU A 189 15.53 -27.07 -1.24
N GLU A 190 16.27 -26.02 -0.92
CA GLU A 190 15.75 -24.91 -0.10
C GLU A 190 14.63 -24.16 -0.83
N ILE A 191 14.78 -23.91 -2.13
CA ILE A 191 13.75 -23.33 -2.98
C ILE A 191 12.51 -24.23 -3.03
N ALA A 192 12.71 -25.54 -3.25
CA ALA A 192 11.58 -26.50 -3.29
C ALA A 192 10.83 -26.55 -1.96
N ARG A 193 11.54 -26.56 -0.83
CA ARG A 193 10.93 -26.44 0.51
C ARG A 193 10.16 -25.13 0.69
N SER A 194 10.67 -24.04 0.14
CA SER A 194 10.00 -22.75 0.19
C SER A 194 8.69 -22.76 -0.58
N LEU A 195 8.69 -23.33 -1.79
CA LEU A 195 7.48 -23.48 -2.61
C LEU A 195 6.42 -24.33 -1.90
N ALA A 196 6.84 -25.43 -1.27
CA ALA A 196 5.91 -26.26 -0.47
C ALA A 196 5.31 -25.49 0.70
N LEU A 197 6.06 -24.60 1.35
CA LEU A 197 5.55 -23.76 2.44
C LEU A 197 4.58 -22.67 1.97
N PHE A 198 4.71 -22.20 0.74
CA PHE A 198 3.80 -21.21 0.17
C PHE A 198 2.43 -21.79 -0.18
N GLY A 199 2.31 -23.13 -0.18
CA GLY A 199 1.02 -23.83 -0.34
C GLY A 199 0.35 -23.63 -1.69
N HIS A 200 1.10 -23.23 -2.72
CA HIS A 200 0.56 -23.00 -4.05
C HIS A 200 0.52 -24.31 -4.85
N PRO A 201 -0.68 -24.76 -5.30
CA PRO A 201 -0.83 -26.06 -5.96
C PRO A 201 -0.37 -26.07 -7.42
N ASP A 202 -0.30 -24.88 -8.06
CA ASP A 202 -0.01 -24.79 -9.46
C ASP A 202 1.50 -24.87 -9.74
N PRO A 203 1.91 -25.48 -10.86
CA PRO A 203 3.31 -25.55 -11.24
C PRO A 203 3.87 -24.13 -11.52
N VAL A 204 5.13 -23.93 -11.20
CA VAL A 204 5.86 -22.72 -11.58
C VAL A 204 6.02 -22.70 -13.10
N GLU A 205 5.44 -21.69 -13.75
CA GLU A 205 5.52 -21.53 -15.20
C GLU A 205 6.80 -20.84 -15.63
N GLU A 206 7.23 -19.85 -14.83
CA GLU A 206 8.40 -19.02 -15.12
C GLU A 206 9.23 -18.81 -13.86
N ALA A 207 10.52 -19.03 -13.93
CA ALA A 207 11.46 -18.75 -12.85
C ALA A 207 12.46 -17.67 -13.28
N TRP A 208 12.55 -16.59 -12.51
CA TRP A 208 13.51 -15.52 -12.72
C TRP A 208 14.58 -15.56 -11.65
N LEU A 209 15.84 -15.70 -12.11
CA LEU A 209 17.02 -15.61 -11.25
C LEU A 209 17.68 -14.25 -11.50
N LEU A 210 17.59 -13.37 -10.52
CA LEU A 210 18.09 -12.01 -10.61
C LEU A 210 19.40 -11.91 -9.81
N GLY A 211 20.47 -11.49 -10.46
CA GLY A 211 21.77 -11.31 -9.83
C GLY A 211 22.37 -9.95 -10.12
N LEU A 212 22.91 -9.32 -9.09
CA LEU A 212 23.64 -8.06 -9.16
C LEU A 212 24.89 -8.16 -8.27
N PRO A 213 26.08 -7.75 -8.73
CA PRO A 213 26.41 -7.31 -10.08
C PRO A 213 26.53 -8.45 -11.10
N GLU A 214 26.66 -9.70 -10.63
CA GLU A 214 26.84 -10.87 -11.47
C GLU A 214 25.56 -11.71 -11.57
N PRO A 215 25.31 -12.39 -12.71
CA PRO A 215 24.17 -13.28 -12.83
C PRO A 215 24.29 -14.46 -11.88
N PRO A 216 23.20 -14.91 -11.25
CA PRO A 216 23.22 -16.11 -10.43
C PRO A 216 23.37 -17.37 -11.30
N ARG A 217 23.87 -18.43 -10.71
CA ARG A 217 23.92 -19.76 -11.36
C ARG A 217 22.55 -20.42 -11.16
N VAL A 218 22.06 -21.08 -12.20
CA VAL A 218 20.79 -21.81 -12.15
C VAL A 218 20.93 -23.06 -11.28
N PRO A 219 20.20 -23.23 -10.19
CA PRO A 219 20.17 -24.46 -9.42
C PRO A 219 19.59 -25.61 -10.27
N PRO A 220 20.09 -26.84 -10.10
CA PRO A 220 19.58 -27.99 -10.85
C PRO A 220 18.09 -28.24 -10.52
N GLY A 221 17.29 -28.55 -11.55
CA GLY A 221 15.87 -28.89 -11.37
C GLY A 221 14.88 -27.73 -11.33
N LEU A 222 15.33 -26.48 -11.46
CA LEU A 222 14.41 -25.36 -11.66
C LEU A 222 13.90 -25.37 -13.11
N PRO A 223 12.57 -25.46 -13.34
CA PRO A 223 12.03 -25.42 -14.68
C PRO A 223 12.15 -24.01 -15.27
N ALA A 224 12.41 -23.93 -16.58
CA ALA A 224 12.33 -22.72 -17.40
C ALA A 224 12.92 -21.45 -16.74
N ALA A 225 14.14 -21.58 -16.16
CA ALA A 225 14.77 -20.46 -15.47
C ALA A 225 15.26 -19.41 -16.49
N ARG A 226 14.77 -18.18 -16.34
CA ARG A 226 15.27 -17.00 -17.02
C ARG A 226 16.34 -16.35 -16.13
N VAL A 227 17.57 -16.30 -16.60
CA VAL A 227 18.66 -15.65 -15.85
C VAL A 227 18.91 -14.29 -16.45
N GLU A 228 18.64 -13.24 -15.68
CA GLU A 228 18.98 -11.89 -16.08
C GLU A 228 20.39 -11.52 -15.61
N GLN A 229 21.19 -11.03 -16.53
CA GLN A 229 22.55 -10.58 -16.26
C GLN A 229 22.55 -9.27 -15.49
N GLY A 230 23.24 -9.23 -14.37
CA GLY A 230 23.15 -8.17 -13.37
C GLY A 230 23.47 -6.75 -13.84
N VAL A 231 24.33 -6.58 -14.85
CA VAL A 231 24.69 -5.25 -15.38
C VAL A 231 23.59 -4.68 -16.28
N ALA A 232 22.72 -5.54 -16.83
CA ALA A 232 21.67 -5.15 -17.79
C ALA A 232 20.31 -4.87 -17.13
N LEU A 233 20.19 -5.01 -15.79
CA LEU A 233 18.93 -4.78 -15.09
C LEU A 233 18.63 -3.27 -15.03
N ASP A 234 17.73 -2.80 -15.88
CA ASP A 234 17.20 -1.44 -15.83
C ASP A 234 16.10 -1.33 -14.75
N LEU A 235 16.49 -1.49 -13.49
CA LEU A 235 15.56 -1.41 -12.37
C LEU A 235 14.93 -0.03 -12.24
N GLU A 236 15.57 1.03 -12.75
CA GLU A 236 15.03 2.39 -12.66
C GLU A 236 13.74 2.52 -13.48
N ALA A 237 13.65 1.86 -14.62
CA ALA A 237 12.46 1.88 -15.47
C ALA A 237 11.23 1.21 -14.80
N PHE A 238 11.45 0.36 -13.79
CA PHE A 238 10.40 -0.43 -13.14
C PHE A 238 10.14 -0.04 -11.69
N LEU A 239 10.72 1.07 -11.20
CA LEU A 239 10.50 1.52 -9.81
C LEU A 239 9.04 1.80 -9.48
N GLU A 240 8.27 2.25 -10.47
CA GLU A 240 6.83 2.53 -10.36
C GLU A 240 5.96 1.42 -11.03
N ALA A 241 6.56 0.30 -11.42
CA ALA A 241 5.81 -0.80 -12.01
C ALA A 241 4.80 -1.40 -11.02
N PRO A 242 3.71 -2.02 -11.50
CA PRO A 242 2.75 -2.73 -10.67
C PRO A 242 3.43 -3.76 -9.76
N GLY A 243 2.92 -3.91 -8.55
CA GLY A 243 3.44 -4.87 -7.57
C GLY A 243 3.46 -4.29 -6.15
N PRO A 244 4.04 -5.01 -5.19
CA PRO A 244 4.13 -4.53 -3.82
C PRO A 244 4.95 -3.24 -3.72
N LEU A 245 4.33 -2.18 -3.18
CA LEU A 245 4.95 -0.88 -2.96
C LEU A 245 4.87 -0.55 -1.48
N LEU A 246 6.03 -0.25 -0.88
CA LEU A 246 6.14 0.21 0.50
C LEU A 246 7.02 1.45 0.55
N ASP A 247 6.75 2.35 1.48
CA ASP A 247 7.54 3.57 1.63
C ASP A 247 7.81 3.87 3.10
N LEU A 248 9.04 3.64 3.51
CA LEU A 248 9.52 3.83 4.87
C LEU A 248 10.07 5.25 5.13
N ARG A 249 9.70 6.23 4.31
CA ARG A 249 10.00 7.63 4.62
C ARG A 249 9.11 8.13 5.75
N PRO A 250 9.65 8.93 6.69
CA PRO A 250 8.79 9.58 7.66
C PRO A 250 7.79 10.45 6.90
N ARG A 251 6.51 10.17 7.08
CA ARG A 251 5.45 11.03 6.54
C ARG A 251 5.65 12.42 7.14
N ARG A 252 5.68 13.45 6.32
CA ARG A 252 5.69 14.83 6.84
C ARG A 252 4.37 15.00 7.60
N ARG A 253 4.46 15.14 8.92
CA ARG A 253 3.30 15.58 9.69
C ARG A 253 2.84 16.90 9.08
N ALA A 254 1.56 16.99 8.71
CA ALA A 254 0.98 18.26 8.35
C ALA A 254 1.22 19.24 9.51
N LEU A 255 1.50 20.51 9.19
CA LEU A 255 1.65 21.56 10.20
C LEU A 255 0.38 21.55 11.07
N GLY A 256 0.48 21.04 12.29
CA GLY A 256 -0.65 20.90 13.22
C GLY A 256 -0.77 19.56 13.96
N GLU A 257 -0.18 18.45 13.45
CA GLU A 257 -0.30 17.13 14.10
C GLU A 257 0.57 16.95 15.38
N GLY A 258 1.41 17.91 15.70
CA GLY A 258 2.18 17.92 16.97
C GLY A 258 1.50 18.65 18.11
N LEU A 259 0.36 19.28 17.88
CA LEU A 259 -0.41 19.94 18.93
C LEU A 259 -1.36 18.94 19.58
N PRO A 260 -1.47 18.94 20.93
CA PRO A 260 -2.48 18.15 21.61
C PRO A 260 -3.86 18.44 21.01
N ARG A 261 -4.74 17.44 20.93
CA ARG A 261 -6.09 17.58 20.33
C ARG A 261 -6.84 18.83 20.81
N GLU A 262 -6.65 19.17 22.08
CA GLU A 262 -7.21 20.38 22.70
C GLU A 262 -6.67 21.67 22.07
N ALA A 263 -5.38 21.72 21.75
CA ALA A 263 -4.74 22.86 21.09
C ALA A 263 -5.11 22.94 19.60
N GLN A 264 -5.31 21.81 18.91
CA GLN A 264 -5.83 21.78 17.55
C GLN A 264 -7.27 22.27 17.50
N LEU A 265 -8.10 21.84 18.46
CA LEU A 265 -9.47 22.30 18.61
C LEU A 265 -9.53 23.79 18.94
N ALA A 266 -8.67 24.27 19.83
CA ALA A 266 -8.59 25.69 20.18
C ALA A 266 -8.12 26.54 18.99
N ALA A 267 -7.11 26.09 18.22
CA ALA A 267 -6.65 26.78 17.02
C ALA A 267 -7.72 26.79 15.92
N PHE A 268 -8.43 25.67 15.73
CA PHE A 268 -9.55 25.57 14.79
C PHE A 268 -10.69 26.52 15.19
N LEU A 269 -11.08 26.52 16.48
CA LEU A 269 -12.12 27.40 16.99
C LEU A 269 -11.70 28.88 16.88
N ALA A 270 -10.44 29.23 17.20
CA ALA A 270 -9.93 30.58 17.04
C ALA A 270 -9.95 31.04 15.58
N ALA A 271 -9.54 30.19 14.63
CA ALA A 271 -9.60 30.47 13.20
C ALA A 271 -11.05 30.60 12.71
N LEU A 272 -11.96 29.77 13.23
CA LEU A 272 -13.38 29.82 12.92
C LEU A 272 -14.02 31.14 13.43
N PHE A 273 -13.74 31.52 14.70
CA PHE A 273 -14.20 32.77 15.26
C PHE A 273 -13.62 33.98 14.55
N PHE A 274 -12.35 33.92 14.15
CA PHE A 274 -11.72 34.98 13.36
C PHE A 274 -12.34 35.14 11.98
N ALA A 275 -12.62 34.01 11.29
CA ALA A 275 -13.31 34.01 10.01
C ALA A 275 -14.76 34.51 10.13
N LEU A 276 -15.47 34.13 11.20
CA LEU A 276 -16.80 34.62 11.49
C LEU A 276 -16.83 36.12 11.86
N GLY A 277 -15.80 36.61 12.56
CA GLY A 277 -15.62 38.01 12.89
C GLY A 277 -15.33 38.90 11.68
N LEU A 278 -14.57 38.38 10.70
CA LEU A 278 -14.25 39.09 9.44
C LEU A 278 -15.45 39.12 8.46
N MET A 279 -16.31 38.10 8.50
CA MET A 279 -17.54 38.04 7.69
C MET A 279 -18.67 38.75 8.37
N GLY A 280 -18.55 40.06 8.54
CA GLY A 280 -19.50 40.89 9.30
C GLY A 280 -20.99 40.55 9.09
N GLN A 281 -21.81 40.96 10.08
CA GLN A 281 -23.26 40.67 10.23
C GLN A 281 -24.11 40.85 8.93
N SER A 282 -23.64 41.70 7.97
CA SER A 282 -24.35 41.96 6.71
C SER A 282 -24.36 40.77 5.74
N PHE A 283 -23.32 39.91 5.76
CA PHE A 283 -23.25 38.76 4.85
C PHE A 283 -24.19 37.63 5.26
N PHE A 284 -24.27 37.35 6.58
CA PHE A 284 -25.20 36.34 7.09
C PHE A 284 -26.67 36.77 6.97
N GLY A 285 -26.95 38.07 7.14
CA GLY A 285 -28.31 38.62 6.93
C GLY A 285 -28.75 38.48 5.48
N GLN A 286 -27.89 38.75 4.52
CA GLN A 286 -28.20 38.57 3.09
C GLN A 286 -28.35 37.11 2.67
N MET A 287 -27.54 36.19 3.23
CA MET A 287 -27.67 34.75 2.97
C MET A 287 -28.96 34.20 3.56
N ALA A 288 -29.29 34.55 4.79
CA ALA A 288 -30.56 34.14 5.42
C ALA A 288 -31.79 34.63 4.65
N ALA A 289 -31.75 35.85 4.14
CA ALA A 289 -32.84 36.39 3.31
C ALA A 289 -32.97 35.60 1.97
N ARG A 290 -31.84 35.29 1.32
CA ARG A 290 -31.83 34.49 0.08
C ARG A 290 -32.28 33.04 0.32
N GLU A 291 -31.93 32.45 1.44
CA GLU A 291 -32.39 31.09 1.80
C GLU A 291 -33.86 31.05 2.15
N ALA A 292 -34.37 32.10 2.82
CA ALA A 292 -35.82 32.23 3.07
C ALA A 292 -36.62 32.35 1.76
N GLU A 293 -36.14 33.16 0.80
CA GLU A 293 -36.75 33.26 -0.53
C GLU A 293 -36.70 31.93 -1.31
N ARG A 294 -35.56 31.21 -1.24
CA ARG A 294 -35.44 29.88 -1.86
C ARG A 294 -36.34 28.83 -1.20
N ALA A 295 -36.45 28.87 0.11
CA ALA A 295 -37.35 27.97 0.86
C ALA A 295 -38.82 28.20 0.52
N GLU A 296 -39.23 29.46 0.34
CA GLU A 296 -40.57 29.79 -0.12
C GLU A 296 -40.81 29.37 -1.57
N ALA A 297 -39.83 29.56 -2.46
CA ALA A 297 -39.91 29.11 -3.85
C ALA A 297 -40.01 27.58 -3.96
N LEU A 298 -39.23 26.86 -3.15
CA LEU A 298 -39.27 25.39 -3.07
C LEU A 298 -40.59 24.88 -2.49
N ARG A 299 -41.15 25.55 -1.46
CA ARG A 299 -42.49 25.21 -0.94
C ARG A 299 -43.57 25.39 -2.01
N ARG A 300 -43.53 26.47 -2.79
CA ARG A 300 -44.45 26.68 -3.91
C ARG A 300 -44.29 25.61 -5.00
N GLN A 301 -43.03 25.18 -5.31
CA GLN A 301 -42.80 24.09 -6.25
C GLN A 301 -43.28 22.73 -5.72
N VAL A 302 -43.06 22.43 -4.45
CA VAL A 302 -43.58 21.20 -3.82
C VAL A 302 -45.10 21.18 -3.79
N ASP A 303 -45.77 22.32 -3.53
CA ASP A 303 -47.21 22.39 -3.56
C ASP A 303 -47.75 22.27 -5.00
N LEU A 304 -47.07 22.81 -5.99
CA LEU A 304 -47.39 22.60 -7.41
C LEU A 304 -47.18 21.12 -7.84
N LEU A 305 -46.08 20.48 -7.42
CA LEU A 305 -45.84 19.09 -7.68
C LEU A 305 -46.84 18.18 -6.94
N LYS A 306 -47.26 18.49 -5.72
CA LYS A 306 -48.29 17.76 -5.03
C LYS A 306 -49.67 17.91 -5.75
N ALA A 307 -49.93 19.04 -6.33
CA ALA A 307 -51.15 19.25 -7.14
C ALA A 307 -51.11 18.50 -8.49
N GLN A 308 -49.92 18.25 -9.06
CA GLN A 308 -49.71 17.45 -10.29
C GLN A 308 -49.57 15.95 -10.03
N ALA A 309 -49.21 15.51 -8.82
CA ALA A 309 -48.91 14.13 -8.47
C ALA A 309 -50.16 13.24 -8.20
N PHE A 310 -51.37 13.69 -8.49
CA PHE A 310 -52.56 12.84 -8.45
C PHE A 310 -52.83 12.12 -9.78
N GLN A 311 -51.80 11.51 -10.37
CA GLN A 311 -51.96 10.42 -11.36
C GLN A 311 -51.01 9.28 -11.00
N PRO A 312 -51.50 8.07 -10.67
CA PRO A 312 -50.66 6.96 -10.27
C PRO A 312 -50.09 6.28 -11.50
N THR A 313 -48.93 6.71 -11.96
CA THR A 313 -48.06 5.89 -12.79
C THR A 313 -46.90 5.45 -11.92
N ARG A 314 -46.88 4.18 -11.52
CA ARG A 314 -45.74 3.55 -10.85
C ARG A 314 -44.53 3.59 -11.79
N PRO A 315 -43.42 4.26 -11.48
CA PRO A 315 -42.16 4.02 -12.15
C PRO A 315 -41.54 2.73 -11.59
N GLN A 316 -41.21 1.82 -12.47
CA GLN A 316 -40.30 0.70 -12.17
C GLN A 316 -38.87 1.28 -12.06
N GLY A 317 -38.50 1.78 -10.92
CA GLY A 317 -37.14 2.23 -10.60
C GLY A 317 -36.81 1.85 -9.16
N LEU A 318 -35.52 1.68 -8.87
CA LEU A 318 -35.01 1.42 -7.53
C LEU A 318 -35.59 2.41 -6.53
N GLY A 319 -36.28 1.91 -5.51
CA GLY A 319 -37.05 2.73 -4.58
C GLY A 319 -36.18 3.37 -3.51
N LEU A 320 -36.79 4.33 -2.79
CA LEU A 320 -36.14 4.99 -1.63
C LEU A 320 -35.66 3.98 -0.58
N GLU A 321 -36.26 2.80 -0.51
CA GLU A 321 -35.90 1.71 0.41
C GLU A 321 -34.50 1.16 0.14
N GLU A 322 -34.08 1.02 -1.13
CA GLU A 322 -32.73 0.55 -1.47
C GLU A 322 -31.67 1.58 -1.09
N VAL A 323 -31.95 2.87 -1.28
CA VAL A 323 -31.03 3.95 -0.87
C VAL A 323 -30.89 3.99 0.64
N LEU A 324 -31.99 3.84 1.39
CA LEU A 324 -31.96 3.76 2.85
C LEU A 324 -31.22 2.53 3.35
N LYS A 325 -31.33 1.40 2.65
CA LYS A 325 -30.59 0.18 2.96
C LYS A 325 -29.08 0.40 2.82
N VAL A 326 -28.63 1.05 1.73
CA VAL A 326 -27.21 1.42 1.55
C VAL A 326 -26.71 2.28 2.70
N ALA A 327 -27.47 3.27 3.12
CA ALA A 327 -27.11 4.15 4.22
C ALA A 327 -27.04 3.42 5.58
N ALA A 328 -27.95 2.48 5.82
CA ALA A 328 -28.00 1.69 7.06
C ALA A 328 -26.91 0.63 7.16
N GLU A 329 -26.50 0.04 6.02
CA GLU A 329 -25.52 -1.03 5.98
C GLU A 329 -24.07 -0.55 5.77
N ARG A 330 -23.88 0.78 5.62
CA ARG A 330 -22.58 1.39 5.38
C ARG A 330 -21.65 1.24 6.61
N PRO A 331 -20.43 0.70 6.46
CA PRO A 331 -19.42 0.72 7.51
C PRO A 331 -19.02 2.15 7.89
N GLU A 332 -18.68 2.38 9.16
CA GLU A 332 -18.31 3.72 9.66
C GLU A 332 -17.04 4.29 9.01
N THR A 333 -16.14 3.43 8.56
CA THR A 333 -14.87 3.78 7.90
C THR A 333 -15.00 4.10 6.42
N LEU A 334 -16.25 4.16 5.89
CA LEU A 334 -16.54 4.33 4.48
C LEU A 334 -17.37 5.59 4.23
N TRP A 335 -16.94 6.42 3.28
CA TRP A 335 -17.67 7.58 2.81
C TRP A 335 -18.16 7.36 1.39
N LEU A 336 -19.41 7.68 1.17
CA LEU A 336 -20.01 7.70 -0.15
C LEU A 336 -19.86 9.10 -0.74
N THR A 337 -19.28 9.20 -1.93
CA THR A 337 -19.14 10.48 -2.66
C THR A 337 -20.12 10.59 -3.80
N ARG A 338 -20.56 9.47 -4.35
CA ARG A 338 -21.53 9.42 -5.45
C ARG A 338 -22.44 8.21 -5.32
N LEU A 339 -23.70 8.41 -5.64
CA LEU A 339 -24.70 7.37 -5.71
C LEU A 339 -25.53 7.64 -6.96
N GLU A 340 -25.51 6.72 -7.90
CA GLU A 340 -26.28 6.78 -9.13
C GLU A 340 -27.14 5.52 -9.27
N ALA A 341 -28.36 5.69 -9.68
CA ALA A 341 -29.30 4.61 -9.96
C ALA A 341 -29.70 4.68 -11.43
N GLU A 342 -29.34 3.67 -12.21
CA GLU A 342 -29.72 3.55 -13.60
C GLU A 342 -30.50 2.25 -13.81
N GLU A 343 -31.72 2.37 -14.32
CA GLU A 343 -32.66 1.26 -14.62
C GLU A 343 -32.85 0.30 -13.43
N ALA A 344 -32.01 -0.73 -13.34
CA ALA A 344 -32.04 -1.74 -12.27
C ALA A 344 -30.68 -1.92 -11.61
N ARG A 345 -29.74 -0.98 -11.77
CA ARG A 345 -28.41 -1.01 -11.21
C ARG A 345 -28.17 0.20 -10.30
N LEU A 346 -27.39 -0.03 -9.26
CA LEU A 346 -26.97 1.01 -8.35
C LEU A 346 -25.45 1.10 -8.42
N TYR A 347 -24.93 2.27 -8.73
CA TYR A 347 -23.51 2.59 -8.75
C TYR A 347 -23.17 3.45 -7.54
N LEU A 348 -22.20 2.99 -6.77
CA LEU A 348 -21.73 3.62 -5.55
C LEU A 348 -20.24 3.92 -5.69
N GLU A 349 -19.84 5.14 -5.46
CA GLU A 349 -18.44 5.56 -5.44
C GLU A 349 -18.12 6.23 -4.11
N GLY A 350 -16.90 6.09 -3.65
CA GLY A 350 -16.52 6.73 -2.40
C GLY A 350 -15.09 6.53 -1.98
N LYS A 351 -14.84 6.88 -0.74
CA LYS A 351 -13.54 6.73 -0.10
C LYS A 351 -13.67 5.90 1.16
N ALA A 352 -12.64 5.11 1.47
CA ALA A 352 -12.60 4.28 2.66
C ALA A 352 -11.24 4.42 3.36
N LEU A 353 -11.22 4.38 4.68
CA LEU A 353 -9.99 4.25 5.47
C LEU A 353 -9.53 2.79 5.51
N ASP A 354 -10.49 1.87 5.48
CA ASP A 354 -10.25 0.44 5.46
C ASP A 354 -10.59 -0.10 4.07
N PRO A 355 -9.63 -0.70 3.35
CA PRO A 355 -9.85 -1.24 2.00
C PRO A 355 -10.84 -2.41 1.96
N TYR A 356 -11.17 -3.01 3.10
CA TYR A 356 -12.18 -4.07 3.20
C TYR A 356 -13.61 -3.53 3.35
N ALA A 357 -13.77 -2.30 3.78
CA ALA A 357 -15.09 -1.70 3.97
C ALA A 357 -15.94 -1.70 2.68
N PRO A 358 -15.41 -1.38 1.49
CA PRO A 358 -16.14 -1.51 0.23
C PRO A 358 -16.54 -2.95 -0.12
N LEU A 359 -15.67 -3.91 0.17
CA LEU A 359 -15.94 -5.33 -0.06
C LEU A 359 -17.08 -5.84 0.84
N LEU A 360 -17.09 -5.42 2.11
CA LEU A 360 -18.16 -5.75 3.05
C LEU A 360 -19.48 -5.12 2.62
N LEU A 361 -19.45 -3.86 2.17
CA LEU A 361 -20.65 -3.19 1.66
C LEU A 361 -21.19 -3.90 0.43
N ALA A 362 -20.34 -4.19 -0.55
CA ALA A 362 -20.74 -4.90 -1.77
C ALA A 362 -21.33 -6.28 -1.46
N ARG A 363 -20.71 -7.05 -0.55
CA ARG A 363 -21.22 -8.36 -0.13
C ARG A 363 -22.62 -8.27 0.51
N ARG A 364 -22.84 -7.26 1.38
CA ARG A 364 -24.14 -7.03 2.03
C ARG A 364 -25.22 -6.63 1.04
N LEU A 365 -24.84 -5.85 0.02
CA LEU A 365 -25.75 -5.40 -1.01
C LEU A 365 -25.89 -6.37 -2.19
N GLY A 366 -25.11 -7.46 -2.22
CA GLY A 366 -25.08 -8.41 -3.34
C GLY A 366 -24.43 -7.83 -4.60
N GLY A 367 -23.53 -6.86 -4.44
CA GLY A 367 -22.84 -6.16 -5.53
C GLY A 367 -21.43 -6.69 -5.82
N LYS A 368 -20.78 -6.06 -6.80
CA LYS A 368 -19.39 -6.29 -7.17
C LYS A 368 -18.57 -5.04 -6.89
N VAL A 369 -17.33 -5.22 -6.43
CA VAL A 369 -16.36 -4.12 -6.21
C VAL A 369 -15.50 -3.97 -7.45
N GLY A 370 -15.32 -2.75 -7.89
CA GLY A 370 -14.33 -2.34 -8.88
C GLY A 370 -12.89 -2.32 -8.31
N PRO A 371 -11.92 -1.87 -9.11
CA PRO A 371 -10.56 -1.71 -8.64
C PRO A 371 -10.49 -0.70 -7.48
N LEU A 372 -9.67 -1.02 -6.47
CA LEU A 372 -9.40 -0.12 -5.35
C LEU A 372 -8.15 0.69 -5.67
N GLU A 373 -8.27 2.01 -5.67
CA GLU A 373 -7.15 2.91 -5.90
C GLU A 373 -6.67 3.51 -4.57
N ARG A 374 -5.37 3.41 -4.31
CA ARG A 374 -4.76 3.97 -3.10
C ARG A 374 -4.49 5.46 -3.27
N GLY A 375 -5.13 6.29 -2.46
CA GLY A 375 -4.93 7.73 -2.38
C GLY A 375 -4.47 8.18 -0.98
N SER A 376 -4.43 9.50 -0.76
CA SER A 376 -4.17 10.11 0.55
C SER A 376 -5.01 11.35 0.77
N ILE A 377 -5.53 11.52 1.98
CA ILE A 377 -6.17 12.76 2.44
C ILE A 377 -5.42 13.22 3.69
N GLY A 378 -4.64 14.30 3.56
CA GLY A 378 -3.70 14.72 4.60
C GLY A 378 -2.66 13.63 4.87
N ASP A 379 -2.53 13.18 6.11
CA ASP A 379 -1.59 12.13 6.51
C ASP A 379 -2.20 10.71 6.53
N ARG A 380 -3.47 10.59 6.16
CA ARG A 380 -4.16 9.30 6.16
C ARG A 380 -4.19 8.69 4.77
N THR A 381 -3.87 7.40 4.70
CA THR A 381 -4.12 6.61 3.50
C THR A 381 -5.64 6.40 3.36
N VAL A 382 -6.16 6.62 2.17
CA VAL A 382 -7.54 6.34 1.81
C VAL A 382 -7.57 5.50 0.53
N TYR A 383 -8.67 4.80 0.33
CA TYR A 383 -8.90 3.99 -0.85
C TYR A 383 -10.12 4.54 -1.58
N ASP A 384 -9.94 4.94 -2.81
CA ASP A 384 -11.03 5.25 -3.72
C ASP A 384 -11.64 3.92 -4.19
N TRP A 385 -12.95 3.83 -4.21
CA TRP A 385 -13.67 2.59 -4.46
C TRP A 385 -14.94 2.82 -5.25
N GLU A 386 -15.31 1.79 -6.00
CA GLU A 386 -16.57 1.71 -6.75
C GLU A 386 -17.25 0.37 -6.43
N VAL A 387 -18.58 0.41 -6.29
CA VAL A 387 -19.43 -0.78 -6.10
C VAL A 387 -20.61 -0.71 -7.05
N GLU A 388 -20.80 -1.75 -7.85
CA GLU A 388 -21.97 -1.95 -8.69
C GLU A 388 -22.88 -3.00 -8.05
N VAL A 389 -24.14 -2.64 -7.81
CA VAL A 389 -25.17 -3.56 -7.31
C VAL A 389 -26.18 -3.76 -8.44
N GLY A 390 -26.22 -4.98 -8.96
CA GLY A 390 -27.17 -5.38 -10.00
C GLY A 390 -28.52 -5.82 -9.43
N PRO A 391 -29.50 -6.11 -10.30
CA PRO A 391 -30.77 -6.65 -9.85
C PRO A 391 -30.52 -7.97 -9.12
N ALA A 392 -31.12 -8.11 -7.94
CA ALA A 392 -31.05 -9.34 -7.15
C ALA A 392 -31.46 -10.52 -8.05
N GLN A 393 -30.50 -11.39 -8.36
CA GLN A 393 -30.85 -12.68 -8.95
C GLN A 393 -31.66 -13.41 -7.90
N ALA A 394 -32.96 -13.50 -8.15
CA ALA A 394 -33.87 -14.32 -7.35
C ALA A 394 -33.32 -15.76 -7.33
N ARG A 395 -32.81 -16.15 -6.16
CA ARG A 395 -32.55 -17.56 -5.85
C ARG A 395 -33.71 -18.10 -5.05
#